data_c9488675f872e2528b5298190fba82c7
#
_entry.id   c9488675f872e2528b5298190fba82c7
#
_cell.length_a   1.000
_cell.length_b   1.000
_cell.length_c   1.000
_cell.angle_alpha   90.00
_cell.angle_beta   90.00
_cell.angle_gamma   90.00
#
_symmetry.space_group_name_H-M   'P 1'
#
loop_
_entity.id
_entity.type
_entity.pdbx_description
1 polymer ?
#
loop_
_entity_poly.entity_id
_entity_poly.type
_entity_poly.pdbx_seq_one_letter_code
_entity_poly.pdbx_strand_id
1 'polypeptide(L)'
;MRLRLLSLSLTIAYGLWAQDPFQVKVTGHGRPMILIPGLSSSGETWDTTVARYQDRFQCHVLTLAGFAGVPRVPAPVLERMREGIAAYIRKNKLDHPTIVGHSLGGFLALDLAAHDPDLPGRLAIVDAYPFLAGVSDPKTTPEQARTMAGQMRGYMGSQTQDMYQRYVKSGLSTRTMVEKESDFERIVAWGLSSDRTAVTDAMVEMYSADLRDDIAKIKSPTLVMGSYIGFPGATREGVEANLRRQYAKLQGVEIQVTDKAHHFIMWDDPEWMFGHLDRFLGAPASGSK
;
A
#
# COMPACT_ATOMS: atom_id res chain seq x y z
N MET A 1 46.83 -48.85 -25.95
CA MET A 1 45.41 -48.37 -26.00
C MET A 1 45.15 -47.60 -24.72
N ARG A 2 45.22 -46.26 -24.78
CA ARG A 2 45.00 -45.40 -23.59
C ARG A 2 43.58 -44.85 -23.64
N LEU A 3 42.71 -45.29 -22.71
CA LEU A 3 41.37 -44.76 -22.54
C LEU A 3 41.47 -43.36 -21.93
N ARG A 4 40.96 -42.34 -22.62
CA ARG A 4 40.72 -41.00 -22.08
C ARG A 4 39.31 -40.96 -21.48
N LEU A 5 39.23 -40.85 -20.18
CA LEU A 5 38.00 -40.53 -19.46
C LEU A 5 37.68 -39.02 -19.64
N LEU A 6 36.64 -38.72 -20.39
CA LEU A 6 36.06 -37.36 -20.44
C LEU A 6 35.16 -37.20 -19.18
N SER A 7 35.62 -36.33 -18.25
CA SER A 7 34.81 -35.88 -17.16
C SER A 7 33.83 -34.81 -17.64
N LEU A 8 32.55 -35.12 -17.67
CA LEU A 8 31.47 -34.19 -17.99
C LEU A 8 31.16 -33.42 -16.68
N SER A 9 31.63 -32.17 -16.57
CA SER A 9 31.28 -31.29 -15.44
C SER A 9 29.88 -30.75 -15.67
N LEU A 10 28.91 -31.24 -14.91
CA LEU A 10 27.52 -30.74 -14.90
C LEU A 10 27.51 -29.45 -14.06
N THR A 11 27.56 -28.29 -14.71
CA THR A 11 27.36 -26.99 -14.07
C THR A 11 25.87 -26.81 -13.79
N ILE A 12 25.43 -27.09 -12.56
CA ILE A 12 24.09 -26.75 -12.10
C ILE A 12 24.06 -25.24 -11.96
N ALA A 13 23.48 -24.53 -12.93
CA ALA A 13 23.13 -23.13 -12.79
C ALA A 13 21.99 -23.03 -11.77
N TYR A 14 22.31 -22.67 -10.52
CA TYR A 14 21.31 -22.21 -9.58
C TYR A 14 20.76 -20.91 -10.14
N GLY A 15 19.60 -20.97 -10.80
CA GLY A 15 18.81 -19.79 -11.08
C GLY A 15 18.49 -19.13 -9.73
N LEU A 16 19.03 -17.93 -9.50
CA LEU A 16 18.59 -17.06 -8.43
C LEU A 16 17.09 -16.78 -8.69
N TRP A 17 16.23 -17.53 -8.04
CA TRP A 17 14.80 -17.23 -8.03
C TRP A 17 14.68 -15.86 -7.36
N ALA A 18 14.36 -14.85 -8.16
CA ALA A 18 14.04 -13.54 -7.60
C ALA A 18 12.86 -13.75 -6.65
N GLN A 19 13.06 -13.35 -5.39
CA GLN A 19 12.03 -13.47 -4.36
C GLN A 19 10.82 -12.65 -4.77
N ASP A 20 9.61 -13.22 -4.69
CA ASP A 20 8.38 -12.52 -5.05
C ASP A 20 8.22 -11.27 -4.17
N PRO A 21 7.84 -10.11 -4.74
CA PRO A 21 7.71 -8.86 -4.01
C PRO A 21 6.49 -8.81 -3.09
N PHE A 22 5.69 -9.86 -3.03
CA PHE A 22 4.56 -10.05 -2.12
C PHE A 22 4.10 -11.50 -2.08
N GLN A 23 3.37 -11.87 -1.04
CA GLN A 23 2.49 -13.03 -1.02
C GLN A 23 1.08 -12.61 -1.41
N VAL A 24 0.31 -13.54 -1.99
CA VAL A 24 -1.08 -13.30 -2.39
C VAL A 24 -1.98 -14.41 -1.90
N LYS A 25 -3.14 -14.01 -1.33
CA LYS A 25 -4.27 -14.90 -1.01
C LYS A 25 -5.43 -14.54 -1.93
N VAL A 26 -5.96 -15.52 -2.64
CA VAL A 26 -7.10 -15.33 -3.55
C VAL A 26 -8.35 -15.92 -2.93
N THR A 27 -9.44 -15.13 -2.88
CA THR A 27 -10.73 -15.54 -2.30
C THR A 27 -11.87 -14.99 -3.15
N GLY A 28 -12.93 -15.76 -3.28
CA GLY A 28 -14.13 -15.34 -4.03
C GLY A 28 -14.02 -15.58 -5.53
N HIS A 29 -14.96 -14.99 -6.28
CA HIS A 29 -15.10 -15.16 -7.72
C HIS A 29 -15.65 -13.89 -8.37
N GLY A 30 -15.62 -13.81 -9.71
CA GLY A 30 -16.13 -12.67 -10.46
C GLY A 30 -15.01 -11.72 -10.93
N ARG A 31 -15.29 -10.42 -10.99
CA ARG A 31 -14.32 -9.42 -11.46
C ARG A 31 -13.11 -9.34 -10.52
N PRO A 32 -11.88 -9.19 -11.04
CA PRO A 32 -10.70 -9.14 -10.18
C PRO A 32 -10.64 -7.86 -9.35
N MET A 33 -10.29 -8.02 -8.06
CA MET A 33 -10.03 -6.92 -7.12
C MET A 33 -8.70 -7.20 -6.41
N ILE A 34 -7.75 -6.28 -6.52
CA ILE A 34 -6.45 -6.37 -5.83
C ILE A 34 -6.51 -5.48 -4.59
N LEU A 35 -6.15 -6.04 -3.45
CA LEU A 35 -6.17 -5.38 -2.14
C LEU A 35 -4.74 -5.25 -1.61
N ILE A 36 -4.23 -4.01 -1.54
CA ILE A 36 -2.83 -3.72 -1.18
C ILE A 36 -2.81 -3.05 0.20
N PRO A 37 -2.22 -3.68 1.24
CA PRO A 37 -2.14 -3.12 2.58
C PRO A 37 -1.08 -2.02 2.70
N GLY A 38 -1.04 -1.36 3.86
CA GLY A 38 -0.06 -0.33 4.19
C GLY A 38 1.32 -0.86 4.60
N LEU A 39 2.18 0.08 4.99
CA LEU A 39 3.51 -0.21 5.53
C LEU A 39 3.41 -1.11 6.77
N SER A 40 4.28 -2.11 6.85
CA SER A 40 4.33 -3.09 7.95
C SER A 40 3.02 -3.85 8.20
N SER A 41 2.08 -3.85 7.25
CA SER A 41 0.77 -4.46 7.43
C SER A 41 0.64 -5.81 6.69
N SER A 42 -0.15 -6.70 7.29
CA SER A 42 -0.61 -7.96 6.66
C SER A 42 -1.78 -7.71 5.71
N GLY A 43 -1.99 -8.62 4.76
CA GLY A 43 -3.21 -8.68 3.96
C GLY A 43 -4.49 -8.80 4.79
N GLU A 44 -4.41 -9.26 6.04
CA GLU A 44 -5.53 -9.30 6.99
C GLU A 44 -6.15 -7.92 7.26
N THR A 45 -5.46 -6.83 6.89
CA THR A 45 -6.04 -5.48 6.84
C THR A 45 -7.39 -5.47 6.11
N TRP A 46 -7.56 -6.36 5.14
CA TRP A 46 -8.70 -6.40 4.23
C TRP A 46 -9.73 -7.48 4.52
N ASP A 47 -9.67 -8.17 5.68
CA ASP A 47 -10.57 -9.30 5.99
C ASP A 47 -12.05 -8.91 5.90
N THR A 48 -12.45 -7.75 6.44
CA THR A 48 -13.83 -7.24 6.36
C THR A 48 -14.22 -6.87 4.93
N THR A 49 -13.27 -6.33 4.15
CA THR A 49 -13.47 -6.00 2.73
C THR A 49 -13.66 -7.27 1.90
N VAL A 50 -12.82 -8.30 2.13
CA VAL A 50 -12.98 -9.60 1.47
C VAL A 50 -14.33 -10.22 1.81
N ALA A 51 -14.70 -10.25 3.09
CA ALA A 51 -15.99 -10.79 3.52
C ALA A 51 -17.18 -10.13 2.81
N ARG A 52 -17.11 -8.82 2.55
CA ARG A 52 -18.17 -8.07 1.85
C ARG A 52 -18.20 -8.33 0.35
N TYR A 53 -17.03 -8.49 -0.29
CA TYR A 53 -16.94 -8.44 -1.76
C TYR A 53 -16.70 -9.80 -2.43
N GLN A 54 -16.32 -10.86 -1.72
CA GLN A 54 -15.95 -12.17 -2.29
C GLN A 54 -17.04 -12.85 -3.12
N ASP A 55 -18.30 -12.52 -2.93
CA ASP A 55 -19.41 -13.08 -3.72
C ASP A 55 -19.56 -12.42 -5.10
N ARG A 56 -18.87 -11.32 -5.35
CA ARG A 56 -18.96 -10.52 -6.60
C ARG A 56 -17.60 -10.22 -7.22
N PHE A 57 -16.55 -10.35 -6.42
CA PHE A 57 -15.18 -10.09 -6.83
C PHE A 57 -14.25 -11.24 -6.43
N GLN A 58 -13.36 -11.58 -7.32
CA GLN A 58 -12.20 -12.39 -6.97
C GLN A 58 -11.17 -11.47 -6.30
N CYS A 59 -11.08 -11.57 -4.98
CA CYS A 59 -10.20 -10.72 -4.16
C CYS A 59 -8.79 -11.31 -4.11
N HIS A 60 -7.81 -10.59 -4.64
CA HIS A 60 -6.38 -10.88 -4.60
C HIS A 60 -5.75 -10.03 -3.49
N VAL A 61 -5.61 -10.59 -2.30
CA VAL A 61 -5.12 -9.89 -1.11
C VAL A 61 -3.62 -10.05 -1.01
N LEU A 62 -2.89 -8.94 -1.03
CA LEU A 62 -1.43 -8.95 -0.95
C LEU A 62 -0.95 -8.80 0.49
N THR A 63 0.20 -9.41 0.81
CA THR A 63 1.08 -9.02 1.92
C THR A 63 2.44 -8.73 1.31
N LEU A 64 2.90 -7.49 1.44
CA LEU A 64 4.09 -7.01 0.73
C LEU A 64 5.38 -7.60 1.34
N ALA A 65 6.40 -7.77 0.50
CA ALA A 65 7.69 -8.31 0.91
C ALA A 65 8.35 -7.45 2.00
N GLY A 66 8.87 -8.12 3.02
CA GLY A 66 9.46 -7.48 4.20
C GLY A 66 8.45 -7.13 5.29
N PHE A 67 7.14 -7.29 5.08
CA PHE A 67 6.11 -6.93 6.06
C PHE A 67 5.39 -8.16 6.61
N ALA A 68 4.96 -8.08 7.86
CA ALA A 68 4.16 -9.09 8.54
C ALA A 68 4.66 -10.54 8.32
N GLY A 69 5.96 -10.76 8.41
CA GLY A 69 6.60 -12.08 8.28
C GLY A 69 6.91 -12.52 6.85
N VAL A 70 6.54 -11.77 5.81
CA VAL A 70 6.96 -12.06 4.43
C VAL A 70 8.43 -11.67 4.26
N PRO A 71 9.27 -12.54 3.69
CA PRO A 71 10.68 -12.22 3.45
C PRO A 71 10.86 -10.99 2.57
N ARG A 72 11.89 -10.18 2.87
CA ARG A 72 12.15 -8.93 2.15
C ARG A 72 12.77 -9.16 0.77
N VAL A 73 12.56 -8.21 -0.14
CA VAL A 73 13.30 -8.06 -1.40
C VAL A 73 14.38 -6.98 -1.25
N PRO A 74 15.44 -6.97 -2.10
CA PRO A 74 16.41 -5.88 -2.12
C PRO A 74 15.77 -4.55 -2.55
N ALA A 75 16.33 -3.42 -2.09
CA ALA A 75 15.99 -2.09 -2.61
C ALA A 75 16.35 -1.96 -4.12
N PRO A 76 15.66 -1.09 -4.88
CA PRO A 76 14.51 -0.28 -4.50
C PRO A 76 13.25 -1.13 -4.30
N VAL A 77 12.64 -1.05 -3.10
CA VAL A 77 11.55 -1.98 -2.74
C VAL A 77 10.22 -1.60 -3.40
N LEU A 78 9.90 -0.30 -3.49
CA LEU A 78 8.63 0.16 -4.05
C LEU A 78 8.55 -0.09 -5.56
N GLU A 79 9.63 0.16 -6.28
CA GLU A 79 9.72 -0.16 -7.71
C GLU A 79 9.49 -1.65 -7.97
N ARG A 80 10.16 -2.54 -7.19
CA ARG A 80 9.97 -3.99 -7.31
C ARG A 80 8.55 -4.43 -6.98
N MET A 81 7.93 -3.83 -5.96
CA MET A 81 6.53 -4.10 -5.61
C MET A 81 5.61 -3.68 -6.76
N ARG A 82 5.77 -2.47 -7.31
CA ARG A 82 4.99 -1.96 -8.44
C ARG A 82 5.12 -2.88 -9.66
N GLU A 83 6.35 -3.20 -10.07
CA GLU A 83 6.62 -4.07 -11.21
C GLU A 83 6.08 -5.49 -11.00
N GLY A 84 6.25 -6.01 -9.80
CA GLY A 84 5.70 -7.31 -9.43
C GLY A 84 4.17 -7.36 -9.50
N ILE A 85 3.47 -6.31 -9.03
CA ILE A 85 2.01 -6.22 -9.14
C ILE A 85 1.59 -6.15 -10.61
N ALA A 86 2.27 -5.34 -11.43
CA ALA A 86 2.00 -5.27 -12.88
C ALA A 86 2.21 -6.63 -13.57
N ALA A 87 3.31 -7.30 -13.25
CA ALA A 87 3.61 -8.63 -13.79
C ALA A 87 2.58 -9.68 -13.34
N TYR A 88 2.14 -9.61 -12.07
CA TYR A 88 1.12 -10.51 -11.53
C TYR A 88 -0.22 -10.34 -12.27
N ILE A 89 -0.67 -9.09 -12.49
CA ILE A 89 -1.89 -8.80 -13.24
C ILE A 89 -1.81 -9.40 -14.65
N ARG A 90 -0.72 -9.15 -15.36
CA ARG A 90 -0.52 -9.66 -16.73
C ARG A 90 -0.43 -11.18 -16.78
N LYS A 91 0.37 -11.80 -15.89
CA LYS A 91 0.56 -13.26 -15.81
C LYS A 91 -0.76 -14.00 -15.55
N ASN A 92 -1.59 -13.46 -14.65
CA ASN A 92 -2.87 -14.07 -14.28
C ASN A 92 -4.02 -13.61 -15.18
N LYS A 93 -3.75 -12.77 -16.18
CA LYS A 93 -4.76 -12.24 -17.13
C LYS A 93 -5.93 -11.57 -16.42
N LEU A 94 -5.63 -10.82 -15.35
CA LEU A 94 -6.66 -10.08 -14.62
C LEU A 94 -7.11 -8.90 -15.47
N ASP A 95 -8.33 -8.98 -15.97
CA ASP A 95 -8.89 -7.98 -16.89
C ASP A 95 -9.28 -6.72 -16.14
N HIS A 96 -8.54 -5.63 -16.34
CA HIS A 96 -8.79 -4.31 -15.76
C HIS A 96 -9.21 -4.37 -14.27
N PRO A 97 -8.36 -4.93 -13.37
CA PRO A 97 -8.72 -5.14 -11.98
C PRO A 97 -9.05 -3.81 -11.28
N THR A 98 -10.02 -3.86 -10.35
CA THR A 98 -10.14 -2.82 -9.34
C THR A 98 -8.96 -2.95 -8.37
N ILE A 99 -8.24 -1.85 -8.13
CA ILE A 99 -7.15 -1.85 -7.14
C ILE A 99 -7.58 -0.98 -5.96
N VAL A 100 -7.61 -1.58 -4.78
CA VAL A 100 -7.88 -0.91 -3.51
C VAL A 100 -6.60 -0.89 -2.70
N GLY A 101 -6.05 0.28 -2.42
CA GLY A 101 -4.79 0.42 -1.70
C GLY A 101 -4.94 1.29 -0.46
N HIS A 102 -4.40 0.84 0.68
CA HIS A 102 -4.35 1.58 1.93
C HIS A 102 -2.96 2.14 2.16
N SER A 103 -2.85 3.43 2.51
CA SER A 103 -1.57 4.05 2.90
C SER A 103 -0.47 3.80 1.85
N LEU A 104 0.64 3.12 2.18
CA LEU A 104 1.65 2.69 1.21
C LEU A 104 1.06 1.93 0.02
N GLY A 105 0.07 1.06 0.27
CA GLY A 105 -0.64 0.34 -0.81
C GLY A 105 -1.41 1.27 -1.74
N GLY A 106 -1.94 2.37 -1.21
CA GLY A 106 -2.58 3.44 -2.00
C GLY A 106 -1.55 4.20 -2.85
N PHE A 107 -0.39 4.50 -2.28
CA PHE A 107 0.73 5.09 -3.02
C PHE A 107 1.18 4.17 -4.17
N LEU A 108 1.36 2.86 -3.89
CA LEU A 108 1.71 1.87 -4.91
C LEU A 108 0.64 1.74 -6.01
N ALA A 109 -0.64 1.84 -5.66
CA ALA A 109 -1.73 1.83 -6.64
C ALA A 109 -1.69 3.04 -7.57
N LEU A 110 -1.39 4.24 -7.04
CA LEU A 110 -1.19 5.46 -7.83
C LEU A 110 0.05 5.35 -8.73
N ASP A 111 1.17 4.90 -8.18
CA ASP A 111 2.43 4.71 -8.91
C ASP A 111 2.27 3.71 -10.06
N LEU A 112 1.62 2.57 -9.79
CA LEU A 112 1.29 1.57 -10.81
C LEU A 112 0.43 2.17 -11.93
N ALA A 113 -0.65 2.87 -11.58
CA ALA A 113 -1.57 3.42 -12.56
C ALA A 113 -0.97 4.57 -13.38
N ALA A 114 -0.03 5.32 -12.80
CA ALA A 114 0.70 6.36 -13.51
C ALA A 114 1.73 5.80 -14.52
N HIS A 115 2.32 4.64 -14.21
CA HIS A 115 3.28 3.95 -15.10
C HIS A 115 2.59 3.07 -16.16
N ASP A 116 1.50 2.42 -15.79
CA ASP A 116 0.72 1.51 -16.64
C ASP A 116 -0.76 1.97 -16.68
N PRO A 117 -1.09 3.10 -17.35
CA PRO A 117 -2.42 3.72 -17.26
C PRO A 117 -3.59 2.88 -17.78
N ASP A 118 -3.31 1.89 -18.61
CA ASP A 118 -4.30 1.00 -19.20
C ASP A 118 -4.49 -0.31 -18.41
N LEU A 119 -3.69 -0.51 -17.35
CA LEU A 119 -3.71 -1.77 -16.61
C LEU A 119 -4.85 -1.85 -15.57
N PRO A 120 -5.08 -0.85 -14.68
CA PRO A 120 -6.16 -0.90 -13.72
C PRO A 120 -7.48 -0.41 -14.31
N GLY A 121 -8.59 -1.03 -13.94
CA GLY A 121 -9.92 -0.59 -14.33
C GLY A 121 -10.48 0.53 -13.44
N ARG A 122 -10.20 0.49 -12.14
CA ARG A 122 -10.60 1.48 -11.12
C ARG A 122 -9.59 1.52 -10.00
N LEU A 123 -9.46 2.68 -9.34
CA LEU A 123 -8.64 2.85 -8.16
C LEU A 123 -9.49 3.30 -6.97
N ALA A 124 -9.33 2.66 -5.83
CA ALA A 124 -9.83 3.14 -4.55
C ALA A 124 -8.65 3.33 -3.59
N ILE A 125 -8.36 4.55 -3.27
CA ILE A 125 -7.22 4.96 -2.45
C ILE A 125 -7.71 5.27 -1.05
N VAL A 126 -7.27 4.50 -0.07
CA VAL A 126 -7.68 4.63 1.32
C VAL A 126 -6.53 5.24 2.13
N ASP A 127 -6.74 6.46 2.54
CA ASP A 127 -5.86 7.28 3.37
C ASP A 127 -4.40 7.32 2.90
N ALA A 128 -4.21 7.70 1.63
CA ALA A 128 -2.90 7.85 1.02
C ALA A 128 -2.78 9.16 0.22
N TYR A 129 -1.55 9.56 0.00
CA TYR A 129 -1.20 10.80 -0.69
C TYR A 129 -0.17 10.53 -1.78
N PRO A 130 -0.23 11.20 -2.93
CA PRO A 130 0.79 11.09 -3.98
C PRO A 130 2.16 11.66 -3.58
N PHE A 131 2.21 12.51 -2.54
CA PHE A 131 3.44 13.08 -2.00
C PHE A 131 3.36 13.16 -0.45
N LEU A 132 3.89 12.15 0.23
CA LEU A 132 3.82 12.04 1.68
C LEU A 132 4.49 13.21 2.40
N ALA A 133 5.68 13.65 1.94
CA ALA A 133 6.41 14.75 2.57
C ALA A 133 5.65 16.08 2.53
N GLY A 134 4.76 16.28 1.56
CA GLY A 134 3.91 17.47 1.43
C GLY A 134 2.63 17.45 2.28
N VAL A 135 2.44 16.44 3.13
CA VAL A 135 1.25 16.35 4.00
C VAL A 135 1.33 17.36 5.14
N SER A 136 2.45 17.42 5.84
CA SER A 136 2.66 18.31 6.99
C SER A 136 2.93 19.75 6.60
N ASP A 137 3.70 19.97 5.52
CA ASP A 137 3.95 21.30 4.94
C ASP A 137 3.76 21.27 3.42
N PRO A 138 2.71 21.93 2.92
CA PRO A 138 2.43 22.02 1.49
C PRO A 138 3.54 22.65 0.64
N LYS A 139 4.44 23.38 1.27
CA LYS A 139 5.58 24.05 0.61
C LYS A 139 6.80 23.15 0.47
N THR A 140 6.78 21.96 1.07
CA THR A 140 7.87 20.98 0.96
C THR A 140 8.15 20.68 -0.51
N THR A 141 9.40 20.90 -0.91
CA THR A 141 9.85 20.57 -2.27
C THR A 141 10.32 19.12 -2.35
N PRO A 142 10.35 18.50 -3.54
CA PRO A 142 10.92 17.17 -3.72
C PRO A 142 12.38 17.04 -3.28
N GLU A 143 13.16 18.12 -3.39
CA GLU A 143 14.55 18.16 -2.93
C GLU A 143 14.65 18.12 -1.40
N GLN A 144 13.82 18.93 -0.72
CA GLN A 144 13.71 18.89 0.74
C GLN A 144 13.25 17.52 1.21
N ALA A 145 12.27 16.92 0.54
CA ALA A 145 11.80 15.57 0.87
C ALA A 145 12.90 14.53 0.76
N ARG A 146 13.72 14.56 -0.29
CA ARG A 146 14.89 13.67 -0.44
C ARG A 146 15.93 13.88 0.68
N THR A 147 16.18 15.13 1.06
CA THR A 147 17.09 15.44 2.16
C THR A 147 16.56 14.88 3.49
N MET A 148 15.28 15.08 3.80
CA MET A 148 14.63 14.55 5.01
C MET A 148 14.61 13.01 5.00
N ALA A 149 14.33 12.39 3.85
CA ALA A 149 14.38 10.95 3.67
C ALA A 149 15.80 10.38 3.93
N GLY A 150 16.86 11.08 3.49
CA GLY A 150 18.23 10.72 3.80
C GLY A 150 18.56 10.77 5.30
N GLN A 151 18.09 11.80 6.00
CA GLN A 151 18.21 11.90 7.47
C GLN A 151 17.45 10.79 8.18
N MET A 152 16.21 10.50 7.72
CA MET A 152 15.40 9.39 8.23
C MET A 152 16.12 8.04 8.04
N ARG A 153 16.73 7.79 6.87
CA ARG A 153 17.51 6.59 6.61
C ARG A 153 18.68 6.46 7.59
N GLY A 154 19.41 7.53 7.83
CA GLY A 154 20.51 7.56 8.79
C GLY A 154 20.05 7.21 10.20
N TYR A 155 18.97 7.84 10.66
CA TYR A 155 18.41 7.59 11.99
C TYR A 155 17.87 6.16 12.14
N MET A 156 16.99 5.70 11.24
CA MET A 156 16.41 4.36 11.31
C MET A 156 17.47 3.27 11.10
N GLY A 157 18.44 3.51 10.22
CA GLY A 157 19.56 2.57 9.96
C GLY A 157 20.48 2.40 11.15
N SER A 158 20.66 3.43 12.00
CA SER A 158 21.50 3.37 13.19
C SER A 158 20.84 2.61 14.37
N GLN A 159 19.54 2.35 14.32
CA GLN A 159 18.84 1.63 15.39
C GLN A 159 19.23 0.15 15.41
N THR A 160 19.40 -0.38 16.62
CA THR A 160 19.50 -1.84 16.81
C THR A 160 18.14 -2.50 16.65
N GLN A 161 18.11 -3.82 16.46
CA GLN A 161 16.86 -4.59 16.40
C GLN A 161 16.03 -4.41 17.68
N ASP A 162 16.68 -4.37 18.83
CA ASP A 162 16.01 -4.18 20.12
C ASP A 162 15.42 -2.77 20.26
N MET A 163 16.10 -1.72 19.80
CA MET A 163 15.55 -0.36 19.74
C MET A 163 14.32 -0.28 18.83
N TYR A 164 14.38 -0.89 17.65
CA TYR A 164 13.24 -0.96 16.73
C TYR A 164 12.05 -1.67 17.37
N GLN A 165 12.25 -2.82 17.99
CA GLN A 165 11.18 -3.56 18.66
C GLN A 165 10.55 -2.74 19.81
N ARG A 166 11.37 -2.06 20.62
CA ARG A 166 10.85 -1.15 21.66
C ARG A 166 10.03 -0.01 21.06
N TYR A 167 10.51 0.59 19.99
CA TYR A 167 9.78 1.64 19.27
C TYR A 167 8.41 1.15 18.78
N VAL A 168 8.36 0.00 18.11
CA VAL A 168 7.11 -0.61 17.63
C VAL A 168 6.15 -0.88 18.81
N LYS A 169 6.64 -1.51 19.88
CA LYS A 169 5.85 -1.81 21.10
C LYS A 169 5.34 -0.55 21.81
N SER A 170 6.07 0.55 21.74
CA SER A 170 5.66 1.81 22.37
C SER A 170 4.42 2.41 21.74
N GLY A 171 4.11 2.06 20.49
CA GLY A 171 3.00 2.62 19.74
C GLY A 171 3.13 4.10 19.41
N LEU A 172 4.29 4.70 19.61
CA LEU A 172 4.50 6.15 19.46
C LEU A 172 4.04 6.69 18.10
N SER A 173 4.18 5.88 17.03
CA SER A 173 3.77 6.25 15.67
C SER A 173 2.45 5.63 15.23
N THR A 174 1.91 4.65 15.97
CA THR A 174 0.80 3.82 15.48
C THR A 174 -0.43 3.84 16.39
N ARG A 175 -0.29 4.28 17.65
CA ARG A 175 -1.40 4.26 18.62
C ARG A 175 -2.59 5.11 18.17
N THR A 176 -2.34 6.21 17.48
CA THR A 176 -3.38 7.12 16.98
C THR A 176 -3.89 6.71 15.57
N MET A 177 -3.44 5.59 15.03
CA MET A 177 -3.85 5.12 13.69
C MET A 177 -5.15 4.32 13.72
N VAL A 178 -5.59 3.86 14.88
CA VAL A 178 -6.78 3.03 15.09
C VAL A 178 -7.51 3.40 16.37
N GLU A 179 -8.82 3.17 16.40
CA GLU A 179 -9.66 3.42 17.57
C GLU A 179 -9.49 2.32 18.63
N LYS A 180 -9.60 1.05 18.23
CA LYS A 180 -9.68 -0.10 19.14
C LYS A 180 -8.31 -0.60 19.57
N GLU A 181 -8.19 -1.01 20.85
CA GLU A 181 -6.99 -1.63 21.39
C GLU A 181 -6.60 -2.92 20.64
N SER A 182 -7.59 -3.77 20.33
CA SER A 182 -7.34 -5.02 19.59
C SER A 182 -6.73 -4.79 18.20
N ASP A 183 -7.10 -3.71 17.52
CA ASP A 183 -6.54 -3.36 16.22
C ASP A 183 -5.14 -2.77 16.36
N PHE A 184 -4.89 -2.02 17.44
CA PHE A 184 -3.54 -1.57 17.79
C PHE A 184 -2.61 -2.75 18.08
N GLU A 185 -3.05 -3.75 18.86
CA GLU A 185 -2.28 -4.97 19.12
C GLU A 185 -1.93 -5.72 17.82
N ARG A 186 -2.85 -5.77 16.86
CA ARG A 186 -2.60 -6.37 15.52
C ARG A 186 -1.51 -5.62 14.77
N ILE A 187 -1.57 -4.29 14.72
CA ILE A 187 -0.56 -3.45 14.06
C ILE A 187 0.81 -3.66 14.71
N VAL A 188 0.88 -3.70 16.03
CA VAL A 188 2.11 -3.97 16.77
C VAL A 188 2.66 -5.35 16.43
N ALA A 189 1.83 -6.39 16.41
CA ALA A 189 2.25 -7.75 16.05
C ALA A 189 2.83 -7.82 14.64
N TRP A 190 2.20 -7.17 13.67
CA TRP A 190 2.72 -7.10 12.30
C TRP A 190 4.02 -6.30 12.21
N GLY A 191 4.11 -5.18 12.91
CA GLY A 191 5.34 -4.39 12.98
C GLY A 191 6.52 -5.18 13.55
N LEU A 192 6.28 -5.97 14.60
CA LEU A 192 7.31 -6.83 15.22
C LEU A 192 7.76 -7.98 14.32
N SER A 193 6.89 -8.48 13.44
CA SER A 193 7.21 -9.52 12.46
C SER A 193 7.72 -8.97 11.13
N SER A 194 7.76 -7.65 10.95
CA SER A 194 8.28 -7.01 9.74
C SER A 194 9.82 -6.86 9.78
N ASP A 195 10.45 -6.94 8.62
CA ASP A 195 11.89 -6.69 8.47
C ASP A 195 12.18 -5.20 8.59
N ARG A 196 12.96 -4.80 9.58
CA ARG A 196 13.32 -3.41 9.86
C ARG A 196 13.94 -2.70 8.64
N THR A 197 14.77 -3.39 7.87
CA THR A 197 15.43 -2.82 6.69
C THR A 197 14.41 -2.54 5.60
N ALA A 198 13.49 -3.50 5.33
CA ALA A 198 12.42 -3.30 4.36
C ALA A 198 11.48 -2.16 4.75
N VAL A 199 11.11 -2.05 6.05
CA VAL A 199 10.30 -0.93 6.57
C VAL A 199 11.01 0.40 6.37
N THR A 200 12.32 0.45 6.66
CA THR A 200 13.13 1.66 6.46
C THR A 200 13.21 2.04 4.98
N ASP A 201 13.52 1.08 4.11
CA ASP A 201 13.64 1.32 2.67
C ASP A 201 12.32 1.82 2.09
N ALA A 202 11.20 1.14 2.37
CA ALA A 202 9.89 1.54 1.87
C ALA A 202 9.45 2.93 2.37
N MET A 203 9.68 3.24 3.66
CA MET A 203 9.35 4.56 4.20
C MET A 203 10.18 5.66 3.55
N VAL A 204 11.50 5.46 3.41
CA VAL A 204 12.41 6.43 2.80
C VAL A 204 12.07 6.64 1.32
N GLU A 205 11.81 5.56 0.58
CA GLU A 205 11.44 5.63 -0.83
C GLU A 205 10.12 6.37 -1.01
N MET A 206 9.08 6.02 -0.23
CA MET A 206 7.77 6.69 -0.29
C MET A 206 7.86 8.17 0.11
N TYR A 207 8.67 8.50 1.14
CA TYR A 207 8.80 9.87 1.61
C TYR A 207 9.53 10.77 0.60
N SER A 208 10.47 10.21 -0.17
CA SER A 208 11.24 10.94 -1.18
C SER A 208 10.56 11.03 -2.55
N ALA A 209 9.54 10.21 -2.80
CA ALA A 209 8.84 10.17 -4.08
C ALA A 209 7.70 11.20 -4.13
N ASP A 210 7.56 11.86 -5.28
CA ASP A 210 6.50 12.83 -5.55
C ASP A 210 5.77 12.44 -6.84
N LEU A 211 4.57 11.89 -6.70
CA LEU A 211 3.72 11.46 -7.81
C LEU A 211 2.72 12.52 -8.27
N ARG A 212 2.73 13.75 -7.70
CA ARG A 212 1.72 14.78 -8.00
C ARG A 212 1.64 15.17 -9.48
N ASP A 213 2.74 15.04 -10.21
CA ASP A 213 2.78 15.26 -11.64
C ASP A 213 2.40 13.98 -12.42
N ASP A 214 2.84 12.84 -11.95
CA ASP A 214 2.63 11.56 -12.62
C ASP A 214 1.18 11.09 -12.59
N ILE A 215 0.42 11.39 -11.53
CA ILE A 215 -1.01 11.04 -11.44
C ILE A 215 -1.87 11.66 -12.56
N ALA A 216 -1.37 12.68 -13.27
CA ALA A 216 -2.03 13.21 -14.46
C ALA A 216 -2.14 12.18 -15.61
N LYS A 217 -1.32 11.14 -15.60
CA LYS A 217 -1.31 10.06 -16.61
C LYS A 217 -2.39 8.99 -16.32
N ILE A 218 -2.93 8.95 -15.12
CA ILE A 218 -3.91 7.94 -14.70
C ILE A 218 -5.21 8.14 -15.47
N LYS A 219 -5.67 7.07 -16.12
CA LYS A 219 -6.91 7.05 -16.90
C LYS A 219 -8.09 6.44 -16.12
N SER A 220 -7.79 5.64 -15.11
CA SER A 220 -8.79 4.93 -14.34
C SER A 220 -9.60 5.87 -13.46
N PRO A 221 -10.94 5.74 -13.41
CA PRO A 221 -11.73 6.38 -12.37
C PRO A 221 -11.13 6.13 -10.99
N THR A 222 -11.02 7.17 -10.18
CA THR A 222 -10.31 7.10 -8.89
C THR A 222 -11.17 7.68 -7.77
N LEU A 223 -11.39 6.89 -6.71
CA LEU A 223 -11.97 7.31 -5.44
C LEU A 223 -10.86 7.43 -4.39
N VAL A 224 -10.79 8.56 -3.72
CA VAL A 224 -9.87 8.81 -2.58
C VAL A 224 -10.71 8.98 -1.32
N MET A 225 -10.41 8.21 -0.31
CA MET A 225 -11.05 8.25 1.00
C MET A 225 -9.99 8.60 2.05
N GLY A 226 -10.16 9.72 2.75
CA GLY A 226 -9.21 10.22 3.74
C GLY A 226 -9.79 10.26 5.15
N SER A 227 -8.90 10.35 6.13
CA SER A 227 -9.22 10.50 7.55
C SER A 227 -8.45 11.67 8.17
N TYR A 228 -8.89 12.14 9.34
CA TYR A 228 -8.19 13.23 10.07
C TYR A 228 -8.09 13.01 11.58
N ILE A 229 -8.93 12.15 12.14
CA ILE A 229 -9.09 12.03 13.60
C ILE A 229 -7.79 11.58 14.29
N GLY A 230 -7.04 10.68 13.71
CA GLY A 230 -5.79 10.17 14.30
C GLY A 230 -4.60 11.14 14.23
N PHE A 231 -4.75 12.31 13.60
CA PHE A 231 -3.64 13.24 13.35
C PHE A 231 -3.77 14.49 14.23
N PRO A 232 -2.89 14.70 15.23
CA PRO A 232 -2.95 15.85 16.13
C PRO A 232 -2.99 17.18 15.38
N GLY A 233 -4.00 18.01 15.66
CA GLY A 233 -4.18 19.31 15.03
C GLY A 233 -4.77 19.30 13.63
N ALA A 234 -5.04 18.12 13.04
CA ALA A 234 -5.73 18.04 11.77
C ALA A 234 -7.21 18.37 11.93
N THR A 235 -7.78 19.05 10.92
CA THR A 235 -9.21 19.28 10.78
C THR A 235 -9.70 18.63 9.49
N ARG A 236 -11.00 18.35 9.43
CA ARG A 236 -11.62 17.81 8.21
C ARG A 236 -11.31 18.70 7.00
N GLU A 237 -11.54 20.02 7.14
CA GLU A 237 -11.35 21.00 6.07
C GLU A 237 -9.89 21.07 5.64
N GLY A 238 -8.96 20.98 6.59
CA GLY A 238 -7.52 21.00 6.33
C GLY A 238 -7.08 19.76 5.54
N VAL A 239 -7.54 18.57 5.93
CA VAL A 239 -7.25 17.32 5.22
C VAL A 239 -7.90 17.31 3.84
N GLU A 240 -9.18 17.73 3.71
CA GLU A 240 -9.85 17.81 2.42
C GLU A 240 -9.13 18.79 1.47
N ALA A 241 -8.75 19.96 1.95
CA ALA A 241 -7.98 20.93 1.15
C ALA A 241 -6.62 20.38 0.73
N ASN A 242 -5.93 19.65 1.62
CA ASN A 242 -4.67 18.99 1.29
C ASN A 242 -4.84 17.91 0.22
N LEU A 243 -5.83 17.03 0.37
CA LEU A 243 -6.14 16.01 -0.64
C LEU A 243 -6.45 16.67 -1.98
N ARG A 244 -7.36 17.65 -2.03
CA ARG A 244 -7.70 18.37 -3.27
C ARG A 244 -6.47 18.99 -3.94
N ARG A 245 -5.56 19.58 -3.17
CA ARG A 245 -4.31 20.16 -3.69
C ARG A 245 -3.38 19.08 -4.24
N GLN A 246 -3.19 18.00 -3.51
CA GLN A 246 -2.25 16.94 -3.92
C GLN A 246 -2.75 16.13 -5.11
N TYR A 247 -4.05 15.93 -5.22
CA TYR A 247 -4.68 15.23 -6.34
C TYR A 247 -5.15 16.14 -7.49
N ALA A 248 -4.78 17.43 -7.48
CA ALA A 248 -5.30 18.42 -8.42
C ALA A 248 -5.06 18.09 -9.90
N LYS A 249 -4.03 17.30 -10.21
CA LYS A 249 -3.71 16.88 -11.59
C LYS A 249 -4.41 15.59 -12.02
N LEU A 250 -5.04 14.87 -11.10
CA LEU A 250 -5.82 13.66 -11.42
C LEU A 250 -7.23 14.05 -11.81
N GLN A 251 -7.55 13.88 -13.11
CA GLN A 251 -8.87 14.25 -13.63
C GLN A 251 -9.98 13.32 -13.12
N GLY A 252 -11.11 13.90 -12.76
CA GLY A 252 -12.30 13.14 -12.37
C GLY A 252 -12.16 12.40 -11.03
N VAL A 253 -11.17 12.76 -10.20
CA VAL A 253 -11.02 12.14 -8.88
C VAL A 253 -12.16 12.51 -7.95
N GLU A 254 -12.75 11.49 -7.31
CA GLU A 254 -13.71 11.66 -6.22
C GLU A 254 -12.95 11.66 -4.89
N ILE A 255 -13.14 12.69 -4.05
CA ILE A 255 -12.49 12.79 -2.74
C ILE A 255 -13.55 12.84 -1.65
N GLN A 256 -13.42 11.97 -0.66
CA GLN A 256 -14.29 11.85 0.49
C GLN A 256 -13.44 11.80 1.77
N VAL A 257 -13.93 12.42 2.86
CA VAL A 257 -13.24 12.40 4.16
C VAL A 257 -14.24 11.94 5.22
N THR A 258 -13.86 10.92 6.01
CA THR A 258 -14.71 10.41 7.10
C THR A 258 -14.58 11.30 8.35
N ASP A 259 -15.66 11.32 9.16
CA ASP A 259 -15.71 12.04 10.43
C ASP A 259 -15.49 11.12 11.65
N LYS A 260 -15.23 9.83 11.45
CA LYS A 260 -15.17 8.85 12.53
C LYS A 260 -13.89 8.02 12.57
N ALA A 261 -13.28 7.76 11.40
CA ALA A 261 -12.15 6.86 11.34
C ALA A 261 -10.82 7.55 11.56
N HIS A 262 -9.89 6.81 12.13
CA HIS A 262 -8.46 7.05 12.08
C HIS A 262 -7.89 6.56 10.74
N HIS A 263 -6.60 6.30 10.70
CA HIS A 263 -5.90 5.87 9.48
C HIS A 263 -6.44 4.57 8.85
N PHE A 264 -6.88 3.61 9.66
CA PHE A 264 -7.45 2.34 9.18
C PHE A 264 -8.98 2.46 9.01
N ILE A 265 -9.41 3.22 8.01
CA ILE A 265 -10.84 3.52 7.74
C ILE A 265 -11.67 2.23 7.61
N MET A 266 -11.10 1.15 7.02
CA MET A 266 -11.77 -0.13 6.85
C MET A 266 -12.11 -0.85 8.16
N TRP A 267 -11.53 -0.42 9.27
CA TRP A 267 -11.78 -0.97 10.60
C TRP A 267 -12.63 -0.04 11.47
N ASP A 268 -12.34 1.26 11.44
CA ASP A 268 -12.98 2.22 12.32
C ASP A 268 -14.34 2.70 11.78
N ASP A 269 -14.50 2.82 10.44
CA ASP A 269 -15.75 3.24 9.81
C ASP A 269 -16.06 2.42 8.53
N PRO A 270 -16.18 1.08 8.66
CA PRO A 270 -16.37 0.19 7.52
C PRO A 270 -17.63 0.50 6.71
N GLU A 271 -18.73 0.84 7.35
CA GLU A 271 -20.00 1.12 6.66
C GLU A 271 -19.90 2.38 5.78
N TRP A 272 -19.22 3.41 6.26
CA TRP A 272 -18.96 4.60 5.47
C TRP A 272 -18.06 4.28 4.26
N MET A 273 -16.97 3.55 4.49
CA MET A 273 -16.05 3.13 3.42
C MET A 273 -16.80 2.30 2.37
N PHE A 274 -17.54 1.30 2.80
CA PHE A 274 -18.31 0.42 1.90
C PHE A 274 -19.40 1.18 1.15
N GLY A 275 -20.08 2.12 1.80
CA GLY A 275 -21.10 2.95 1.14
C GLY A 275 -20.53 3.78 -0.03
N HIS A 276 -19.30 4.33 0.14
CA HIS A 276 -18.62 5.03 -0.95
C HIS A 276 -18.08 4.06 -2.00
N LEU A 277 -17.47 2.97 -1.58
CA LEU A 277 -16.89 1.98 -2.49
C LEU A 277 -17.98 1.28 -3.33
N ASP A 278 -19.12 0.92 -2.75
CA ASP A 278 -20.25 0.32 -3.49
C ASP A 278 -20.78 1.24 -4.59
N ARG A 279 -20.98 2.53 -4.30
CA ARG A 279 -21.39 3.52 -5.32
C ARG A 279 -20.36 3.64 -6.43
N PHE A 280 -19.10 3.73 -6.05
CA PHE A 280 -17.99 3.83 -6.99
C PHE A 280 -17.85 2.60 -7.89
N LEU A 281 -18.08 1.40 -7.37
CA LEU A 281 -18.04 0.14 -8.12
C LEU A 281 -19.27 -0.09 -8.98
N GLY A 282 -20.32 0.74 -8.85
CA GLY A 282 -21.60 0.55 -9.54
C GLY A 282 -22.37 -0.66 -9.00
N ALA A 283 -22.14 -1.05 -7.75
CA ALA A 283 -22.90 -2.08 -7.07
C ALA A 283 -24.21 -1.49 -6.53
N PRO A 284 -25.35 -2.20 -6.55
CA PRO A 284 -26.56 -1.74 -5.86
C PRO A 284 -26.25 -1.58 -4.36
N ALA A 285 -26.70 -0.46 -3.77
CA ALA A 285 -26.62 -0.25 -2.34
C ALA A 285 -27.24 -1.47 -1.63
N SER A 286 -26.50 -2.08 -0.70
CA SER A 286 -27.01 -3.17 0.13
C SER A 286 -28.08 -2.60 1.07
N GLY A 287 -29.36 -2.76 0.74
CA GLY A 287 -30.44 -2.30 1.62
C GLY A 287 -31.72 -1.90 0.90
N SER A 288 -32.28 -2.78 0.09
CA SER A 288 -33.70 -2.78 -0.22
C SER A 288 -34.17 -4.22 -0.34
N LYS A 289 -34.43 -4.82 0.80
CA LYS A 289 -35.37 -5.93 0.94
C LYS A 289 -36.35 -5.55 2.04
#